data_d85eb7cc9b0b71458012b17baf8e37f7
#
_entry.id   d85eb7cc9b0b71458012b17baf8e37f7
#
_cell.length_a   1.000
_cell.length_b   1.000
_cell.length_c   1.000
_cell.angle_alpha   90.00
_cell.angle_beta   90.00
_cell.angle_gamma   90.00
#
_symmetry.space_group_name_H-M   'P 1'
#
loop_
_entity.id
_entity.type
_entity.pdbx_description
1 polymer ?
#
loop_
_entity_poly.entity_id
_entity_poly.type
_entity_poly.pdbx_seq_one_letter_code
_entity_poly.pdbx_strand_id
1 'polypeptide(L)'
;MRQAMWIDTHCHTKYSYDNWLEPVDLIRRARALGIDAVCITEHYSYEASEPVEQIGRDEGLLVLRGVEIATDRGHLLAYGVQDDGWNTWGRDNYLPLHEVIERINALGGICVPAHPFREVGLACLLDGLLDIEGIAGVESHNGNNTEADNQLALRAAEMMGLPTLGGSDCHKTAAVGRCATAFKNPVSCMADFIAAVRSRECSGVYFPGYLQAQRVGVQSTAA
;
A
#
# COMPACT_ATOMS: atom_id res chain seq x y z
N MET A 1 -11.47 -5.93 -24.19
CA MET A 1 -10.63 -5.11 -23.29
C MET A 1 -10.14 -6.04 -22.19
N ARG A 2 -8.85 -6.09 -21.89
CA ARG A 2 -8.37 -6.83 -20.70
C ARG A 2 -8.96 -6.16 -19.45
N GLN A 3 -9.44 -6.97 -18.52
CA GLN A 3 -9.88 -6.47 -17.22
C GLN A 3 -8.66 -5.94 -16.47
N ALA A 4 -8.80 -4.82 -15.74
CA ALA A 4 -7.72 -4.29 -14.90
C ALA A 4 -7.31 -5.34 -13.86
N MET A 5 -6.02 -5.41 -13.55
CA MET A 5 -5.52 -6.20 -12.43
C MET A 5 -5.62 -5.38 -11.14
N TRP A 6 -6.14 -5.99 -10.08
CA TRP A 6 -6.38 -5.34 -8.80
C TRP A 6 -5.37 -5.77 -7.75
N ILE A 7 -4.63 -4.82 -7.22
CA ILE A 7 -3.64 -5.07 -6.16
C ILE A 7 -3.96 -4.19 -4.95
N ASP A 8 -4.12 -4.80 -3.78
CA ASP A 8 -4.13 -4.07 -2.51
C ASP A 8 -2.68 -3.77 -2.15
N THR A 9 -2.27 -2.51 -2.30
CA THR A 9 -0.85 -2.14 -2.27
C THR A 9 -0.34 -1.79 -0.88
N HIS A 10 -1.19 -1.78 0.15
CA HIS A 10 -0.82 -1.43 1.51
C HIS A 10 -1.52 -2.36 2.50
N CYS A 11 -0.82 -3.38 2.96
CA CYS A 11 -1.36 -4.39 3.87
C CYS A 11 -0.41 -4.69 5.02
N HIS A 12 -0.98 -4.87 6.21
CA HIS A 12 -0.28 -5.29 7.42
C HIS A 12 -0.80 -6.61 7.96
N THR A 13 0.09 -7.37 8.59
CA THR A 13 -0.25 -8.61 9.29
C THR A 13 0.28 -8.58 10.73
N LYS A 14 0.14 -9.70 11.43
CA LYS A 14 0.69 -9.86 12.79
C LYS A 14 2.23 -9.70 12.88
N TYR A 15 2.92 -9.60 11.77
CA TYR A 15 4.35 -9.32 11.73
C TYR A 15 4.68 -7.83 11.85
N SER A 16 3.68 -6.96 11.74
CA SER A 16 3.75 -5.58 12.24
C SER A 16 3.48 -5.55 13.75
N TYR A 17 4.16 -4.67 14.47
CA TYR A 17 4.10 -4.60 15.93
C TYR A 17 2.73 -4.14 16.48
N ASP A 18 1.89 -3.56 15.65
CA ASP A 18 0.59 -2.96 16.00
C ASP A 18 -0.62 -3.72 15.43
N ASN A 19 -0.39 -4.91 14.85
CA ASN A 19 -1.41 -5.68 14.14
C ASN A 19 -1.50 -7.13 14.62
N TRP A 20 -2.71 -7.69 14.61
CA TRP A 20 -3.00 -9.08 14.98
C TRP A 20 -3.63 -9.89 13.85
N LEU A 21 -3.72 -9.33 12.64
CA LEU A 21 -4.31 -9.99 11.50
C LEU A 21 -3.46 -11.18 11.03
N GLU A 22 -4.03 -12.37 11.08
CA GLU A 22 -3.37 -13.56 10.57
C GLU A 22 -3.18 -13.47 9.04
N PRO A 23 -1.98 -13.72 8.52
CA PRO A 23 -1.70 -13.64 7.09
C PRO A 23 -2.63 -14.49 6.23
N VAL A 24 -2.97 -15.69 6.68
CA VAL A 24 -3.88 -16.59 5.95
C VAL A 24 -5.28 -16.01 5.82
N ASP A 25 -5.77 -15.29 6.84
CA ASP A 25 -7.09 -14.66 6.80
C ASP A 25 -7.10 -13.45 5.86
N LEU A 26 -6.01 -12.67 5.83
CA LEU A 26 -5.81 -11.59 4.87
C LEU A 26 -5.88 -12.13 3.43
N ILE A 27 -5.07 -13.14 3.13
CA ILE A 27 -4.95 -13.72 1.79
C ILE A 27 -6.27 -14.35 1.33
N ARG A 28 -6.92 -15.14 2.18
CA ARG A 28 -8.23 -15.75 1.86
C ARG A 28 -9.29 -14.68 1.63
N ARG A 29 -9.29 -13.61 2.43
CA ARG A 29 -10.23 -12.51 2.25
C ARG A 29 -9.98 -11.75 0.95
N ALA A 30 -8.73 -11.43 0.62
CA ALA A 30 -8.38 -10.77 -0.64
C ALA A 30 -8.85 -11.58 -1.85
N ARG A 31 -8.58 -12.89 -1.87
CA ARG A 31 -9.06 -13.80 -2.93
C ARG A 31 -10.59 -13.85 -3.03
N ALA A 32 -11.27 -13.96 -1.90
CA ALA A 32 -12.74 -14.02 -1.87
C ALA A 32 -13.40 -12.74 -2.41
N LEU A 33 -12.69 -11.60 -2.34
CA LEU A 33 -13.12 -10.32 -2.91
C LEU A 33 -12.78 -10.16 -4.40
N GLY A 34 -11.93 -11.04 -4.97
CA GLY A 34 -11.42 -10.92 -6.34
C GLY A 34 -10.26 -9.97 -6.51
N ILE A 35 -9.46 -9.77 -5.45
CA ILE A 35 -8.16 -9.11 -5.54
C ILE A 35 -7.16 -10.10 -6.14
N ASP A 36 -6.36 -9.64 -7.11
CA ASP A 36 -5.41 -10.47 -7.85
C ASP A 36 -4.06 -10.62 -7.14
N ALA A 37 -3.67 -9.61 -6.35
CA ALA A 37 -2.45 -9.62 -5.56
C ALA A 37 -2.55 -8.70 -4.34
N VAL A 38 -1.70 -8.92 -3.36
CA VAL A 38 -1.51 -8.00 -2.22
C VAL A 38 -0.03 -7.61 -2.11
N CYS A 39 0.25 -6.39 -1.66
CA CYS A 39 1.58 -5.99 -1.26
C CYS A 39 1.62 -5.89 0.28
N ILE A 40 2.45 -6.69 0.90
CA ILE A 40 2.66 -6.68 2.34
C ILE A 40 3.73 -5.63 2.65
N THR A 41 3.38 -4.68 3.50
CA THR A 41 4.18 -3.49 3.82
C THR A 41 4.34 -3.36 5.34
N GLU A 42 4.90 -4.41 5.95
CA GLU A 42 5.13 -4.41 7.39
C GLU A 42 6.00 -3.23 7.82
N HIS A 43 5.85 -2.77 9.05
CA HIS A 43 6.60 -1.62 9.55
C HIS A 43 8.10 -1.90 9.68
N TYR A 44 8.94 -1.07 9.05
CA TYR A 44 10.41 -1.02 9.12
C TYR A 44 11.17 -2.27 8.67
N SER A 45 10.51 -3.38 8.36
CA SER A 45 11.21 -4.62 8.02
C SER A 45 10.62 -5.25 6.77
N TYR A 46 11.43 -5.39 5.74
CA TYR A 46 11.12 -6.17 4.56
C TYR A 46 11.11 -7.67 4.88
N GLU A 47 12.04 -8.13 5.72
CA GLU A 47 12.17 -9.55 6.06
C GLU A 47 10.95 -10.06 6.85
N ALA A 48 10.29 -9.20 7.62
CA ALA A 48 9.08 -9.56 8.37
C ALA A 48 7.93 -10.08 7.48
N SER A 49 7.88 -9.68 6.22
CA SER A 49 6.86 -10.10 5.26
C SER A 49 7.15 -11.46 4.58
N GLU A 50 8.34 -12.04 4.76
CA GLU A 50 8.74 -13.29 4.10
C GLU A 50 7.80 -14.48 4.37
N PRO A 51 7.33 -14.74 5.62
CA PRO A 51 6.39 -15.83 5.87
C PRO A 51 5.05 -15.66 5.13
N VAL A 52 4.63 -14.40 4.88
CA VAL A 52 3.36 -14.11 4.19
C VAL A 52 3.44 -14.48 2.72
N GLU A 53 4.60 -14.28 2.10
CA GLU A 53 4.83 -14.66 0.71
C GLU A 53 4.70 -16.17 0.51
N GLN A 54 5.19 -17.00 1.45
CA GLN A 54 5.01 -18.44 1.37
C GLN A 54 3.53 -18.84 1.51
N ILE A 55 2.81 -18.24 2.45
CA ILE A 55 1.36 -18.47 2.62
C ILE A 55 0.60 -18.05 1.34
N GLY A 56 1.00 -16.96 0.69
CA GLY A 56 0.42 -16.54 -0.59
C GLY A 56 0.58 -17.60 -1.68
N ARG A 57 1.77 -18.20 -1.80
CA ARG A 57 2.00 -19.31 -2.74
C ARG A 57 1.10 -20.50 -2.45
N ASP A 58 0.97 -20.88 -1.19
CA ASP A 58 0.18 -22.04 -0.77
C ASP A 58 -1.33 -21.82 -0.98
N GLU A 59 -1.80 -20.59 -0.76
CA GLU A 59 -3.20 -20.18 -0.96
C GLU A 59 -3.50 -19.72 -2.40
N GLY A 60 -2.51 -19.63 -3.29
CA GLY A 60 -2.67 -19.26 -4.69
C GLY A 60 -3.01 -17.78 -4.93
N LEU A 61 -2.42 -16.87 -4.15
CA LEU A 61 -2.47 -15.42 -4.35
C LEU A 61 -1.06 -14.87 -4.50
N LEU A 62 -0.84 -13.99 -5.47
CA LEU A 62 0.42 -13.28 -5.60
C LEU A 62 0.60 -12.34 -4.39
N VAL A 63 1.71 -12.50 -3.69
CA VAL A 63 2.15 -11.59 -2.63
C VAL A 63 3.39 -10.87 -3.11
N LEU A 64 3.31 -9.55 -3.19
CA LEU A 64 4.43 -8.65 -3.34
C LEU A 64 4.86 -8.15 -1.96
N ARG A 65 6.12 -7.72 -1.84
CA ARG A 65 6.66 -7.30 -0.56
C ARG A 65 7.23 -5.89 -0.65
N GLY A 66 6.85 -5.05 0.29
CA GLY A 66 7.33 -3.70 0.49
C GLY A 66 7.56 -3.44 1.98
N VAL A 67 7.71 -2.17 2.34
CA VAL A 67 7.89 -1.74 3.74
C VAL A 67 7.14 -0.43 3.94
N GLU A 68 6.45 -0.27 5.07
CA GLU A 68 6.00 1.04 5.53
C GLU A 68 6.97 1.61 6.55
N ILE A 69 7.37 2.86 6.33
CA ILE A 69 8.42 3.54 7.08
C ILE A 69 7.86 4.82 7.68
N ALA A 70 7.87 4.95 9.01
CA ALA A 70 7.58 6.23 9.64
C ALA A 70 8.80 7.14 9.55
N THR A 71 8.59 8.33 8.99
CA THR A 71 9.61 9.35 8.82
C THR A 71 9.31 10.58 9.67
N ASP A 72 10.26 11.49 9.76
CA ASP A 72 10.12 12.78 10.46
C ASP A 72 9.03 13.70 9.85
N ARG A 73 8.48 13.33 8.68
CA ARG A 73 7.46 14.12 7.98
C ARG A 73 6.19 13.32 7.62
N GLY A 74 6.08 12.06 8.01
CA GLY A 74 4.94 11.18 7.73
C GLY A 74 5.37 9.80 7.30
N HIS A 75 4.42 8.97 6.89
CA HIS A 75 4.69 7.60 6.49
C HIS A 75 5.01 7.49 4.99
N LEU A 76 5.86 6.53 4.67
CA LEU A 76 6.35 6.27 3.33
C LEU A 76 6.27 4.78 3.01
N LEU A 77 5.61 4.40 1.93
CA LEU A 77 5.68 3.04 1.39
C LEU A 77 6.90 2.93 0.48
N ALA A 78 7.75 1.96 0.74
CA ALA A 78 8.92 1.64 -0.06
C ALA A 78 8.72 0.28 -0.75
N TYR A 79 8.88 0.26 -2.07
CA TYR A 79 8.79 -0.95 -2.88
C TYR A 79 10.09 -1.18 -3.65
N GLY A 80 10.49 -2.44 -3.78
CA GLY A 80 11.70 -2.82 -4.51
C GLY A 80 12.94 -2.95 -3.66
N VAL A 81 12.84 -2.82 -2.33
CA VAL A 81 13.88 -3.28 -1.40
C VAL A 81 13.91 -4.80 -1.40
N GLN A 82 15.05 -5.40 -1.10
CA GLN A 82 15.26 -6.85 -1.17
C GLN A 82 15.61 -7.49 0.18
N ASP A 83 16.04 -6.68 1.13
CA ASP A 83 16.42 -7.07 2.49
C ASP A 83 16.32 -5.85 3.42
N ASP A 84 16.56 -6.03 4.72
CA ASP A 84 16.53 -4.93 5.69
C ASP A 84 17.80 -4.05 5.68
N GLY A 85 18.78 -4.33 4.82
CA GLY A 85 19.98 -3.50 4.63
C GLY A 85 19.71 -2.12 4.00
N TRP A 86 18.47 -1.87 3.55
CA TRP A 86 18.04 -0.52 3.18
C TRP A 86 18.09 0.45 4.37
N ASN A 87 17.80 -0.04 5.57
CA ASN A 87 17.71 0.75 6.80
C ASN A 87 19.07 0.84 7.49
N THR A 88 19.75 1.94 7.33
CA THR A 88 21.05 2.23 7.98
C THR A 88 20.91 3.08 9.25
N TRP A 89 19.69 3.53 9.60
CA TRP A 89 19.39 4.38 10.76
C TRP A 89 18.95 3.61 12.00
N GLY A 90 18.71 2.29 11.87
CA GLY A 90 18.15 1.48 12.94
C GLY A 90 16.61 1.57 13.00
N ARG A 91 16.04 1.15 14.14
CA ARG A 91 14.59 1.17 14.37
C ARG A 91 14.12 2.38 15.18
N ASP A 92 14.88 3.48 15.13
CA ASP A 92 14.44 4.72 15.75
C ASP A 92 13.24 5.28 14.98
N ASN A 93 12.28 5.80 15.71
CA ASN A 93 11.09 6.41 15.12
C ASN A 93 11.48 7.66 14.32
N TYR A 94 10.76 7.88 13.22
CA TYR A 94 10.89 9.10 12.40
C TYR A 94 12.24 9.23 11.69
N LEU A 95 12.49 8.29 10.77
CA LEU A 95 13.65 8.35 9.89
C LEU A 95 13.63 9.60 8.98
N PRO A 96 14.80 10.12 8.57
CA PRO A 96 14.85 11.33 7.75
C PRO A 96 14.25 11.07 6.35
N LEU A 97 13.09 11.64 6.05
CA LEU A 97 12.31 11.37 4.84
C LEU A 97 13.15 11.45 3.55
N HIS A 98 13.88 12.55 3.36
CA HIS A 98 14.61 12.78 2.10
C HIS A 98 15.75 11.77 1.91
N GLU A 99 16.49 11.47 2.96
CA GLU A 99 17.57 10.48 2.93
C GLU A 99 17.04 9.06 2.66
N VAL A 100 15.88 8.72 3.24
CA VAL A 100 15.19 7.45 2.99
C VAL A 100 14.78 7.35 1.52
N ILE A 101 14.18 8.39 0.96
CA ILE A 101 13.80 8.44 -0.47
C ILE A 101 15.03 8.26 -1.37
N GLU A 102 16.10 9.00 -1.11
CA GLU A 102 17.35 8.89 -1.88
C GLU A 102 17.91 7.47 -1.81
N ARG A 103 17.94 6.89 -0.62
CA ARG A 103 18.43 5.53 -0.39
C ARG A 103 17.65 4.48 -1.15
N ILE A 104 16.32 4.50 -1.04
CA ILE A 104 15.43 3.55 -1.72
C ILE A 104 15.56 3.69 -3.25
N ASN A 105 15.59 4.93 -3.75
CA ASN A 105 15.76 5.19 -5.18
C ASN A 105 17.13 4.70 -5.69
N ALA A 106 18.20 4.87 -4.92
CA ALA A 106 19.55 4.38 -5.26
C ALA A 106 19.60 2.84 -5.35
N LEU A 107 18.76 2.13 -4.59
CA LEU A 107 18.60 0.68 -4.67
C LEU A 107 17.71 0.23 -5.84
N GLY A 108 17.19 1.16 -6.66
CA GLY A 108 16.29 0.88 -7.78
C GLY A 108 14.82 0.75 -7.40
N GLY A 109 14.49 0.93 -6.12
CA GLY A 109 13.13 0.94 -5.60
C GLY A 109 12.36 2.21 -5.92
N ILE A 110 11.16 2.33 -5.38
CA ILE A 110 10.30 3.52 -5.44
C ILE A 110 9.71 3.82 -4.08
N CYS A 111 9.44 5.10 -3.86
CA CYS A 111 8.78 5.62 -2.67
C CYS A 111 7.41 6.21 -3.01
N VAL A 112 6.43 5.94 -2.16
CA VAL A 112 5.06 6.45 -2.26
C VAL A 112 4.61 6.92 -0.88
N PRO A 113 4.31 8.22 -0.66
CA PRO A 113 3.73 8.71 0.58
C PRO A 113 2.44 7.96 0.91
N ALA A 114 2.41 7.37 2.11
CA ALA A 114 1.25 6.66 2.63
C ALA A 114 0.29 7.65 3.27
N HIS A 115 -1.02 7.49 3.03
CA HIS A 115 -2.11 8.28 3.66
C HIS A 115 -1.71 9.73 4.03
N PRO A 116 -1.21 10.54 3.07
CA PRO A 116 -0.45 11.77 3.35
C PRO A 116 -1.24 12.87 4.08
N PHE A 117 -2.57 12.80 4.07
CA PHE A 117 -3.44 13.77 4.75
C PHE A 117 -4.08 13.24 6.03
N ARG A 118 -3.78 11.99 6.43
CA ARG A 118 -4.20 11.45 7.73
C ARG A 118 -3.17 11.81 8.80
N GLU A 119 -3.61 12.44 9.88
CA GLU A 119 -2.75 12.66 11.05
C GLU A 119 -2.48 11.32 11.75
N VAL A 120 -1.22 10.91 11.77
CA VAL A 120 -0.75 9.68 12.43
C VAL A 120 0.46 10.02 13.29
N GLY A 121 0.31 9.83 14.61
CA GLY A 121 1.39 10.16 15.54
C GLY A 121 1.73 11.65 15.55
N LEU A 122 3.02 11.97 15.54
CA LEU A 122 3.54 13.34 15.62
C LEU A 122 3.90 13.95 14.25
N ALA A 123 3.88 13.16 13.19
CA ALA A 123 4.30 13.59 11.85
C ALA A 123 3.23 13.23 10.81
N CYS A 124 2.84 14.20 10.00
CA CYS A 124 2.00 14.03 8.83
C CYS A 124 2.46 14.96 7.72
N LEU A 125 2.28 14.55 6.49
CA LEU A 125 2.75 15.31 5.33
C LEU A 125 1.90 16.54 5.06
N LEU A 126 0.58 16.38 5.03
CA LEU A 126 -0.36 17.44 4.66
C LEU A 126 0.11 18.18 3.39
N ASP A 127 0.04 19.51 3.40
CA ASP A 127 0.48 20.33 2.26
C ASP A 127 2.00 20.21 2.00
N GLY A 128 2.79 19.76 2.96
CA GLY A 128 4.22 19.46 2.78
C GLY A 128 4.51 18.33 1.78
N LEU A 129 3.48 17.57 1.39
CA LEU A 129 3.56 16.58 0.30
C LEU A 129 4.00 17.23 -1.02
N LEU A 130 3.54 18.45 -1.30
CA LEU A 130 3.80 19.14 -2.57
C LEU A 130 5.29 19.51 -2.78
N ASP A 131 6.06 19.55 -1.69
CA ASP A 131 7.49 19.90 -1.71
C ASP A 131 8.41 18.65 -1.72
N ILE A 132 7.83 17.44 -1.78
CA ILE A 132 8.63 16.21 -1.75
C ILE A 132 9.05 15.82 -3.16
N GLU A 133 10.36 15.71 -3.35
CA GLU A 133 10.96 15.20 -4.57
C GLU A 133 11.31 13.71 -4.46
N GLY A 134 11.46 13.05 -5.62
CA GLY A 134 11.94 11.66 -5.70
C GLY A 134 10.89 10.59 -5.40
N ILE A 135 9.62 10.96 -5.19
CA ILE A 135 8.50 10.00 -5.05
C ILE A 135 7.96 9.59 -6.41
N ALA A 136 7.46 8.36 -6.51
CA ALA A 136 6.99 7.78 -7.78
C ALA A 136 5.47 7.84 -7.94
N GLY A 137 4.74 8.10 -6.87
CA GLY A 137 3.28 8.18 -6.83
C GLY A 137 2.81 8.65 -5.47
N VAL A 138 1.50 8.68 -5.25
CA VAL A 138 0.86 9.07 -3.99
C VAL A 138 -0.22 8.05 -3.64
N GLU A 139 -0.29 7.60 -2.40
CA GLU A 139 -1.43 6.81 -1.93
C GLU A 139 -2.63 7.74 -1.74
N SER A 140 -3.48 7.81 -2.77
CA SER A 140 -4.68 8.64 -2.78
C SER A 140 -5.90 7.98 -2.16
N HIS A 141 -5.92 6.64 -2.14
CA HIS A 141 -7.02 5.85 -1.60
C HIS A 141 -6.50 4.90 -0.53
N ASN A 142 -6.64 5.30 0.73
CA ASN A 142 -6.31 4.44 1.87
C ASN A 142 -7.60 4.02 2.57
N GLY A 143 -7.73 2.72 2.87
CA GLY A 143 -8.94 2.13 3.44
C GLY A 143 -9.26 2.56 4.88
N ASN A 144 -8.30 3.13 5.60
CA ASN A 144 -8.47 3.66 6.95
C ASN A 144 -8.64 5.19 6.99
N ASN A 145 -8.50 5.87 5.85
CA ASN A 145 -8.72 7.30 5.75
C ASN A 145 -10.21 7.66 5.74
N THR A 146 -10.50 8.92 6.05
CA THR A 146 -11.78 9.54 5.67
C THR A 146 -11.81 9.78 4.15
N GLU A 147 -13.01 9.92 3.58
CA GLU A 147 -13.15 10.29 2.18
C GLU A 147 -12.52 11.66 1.88
N ALA A 148 -12.58 12.60 2.82
CA ALA A 148 -11.98 13.92 2.68
C ALA A 148 -10.45 13.84 2.54
N ASP A 149 -9.78 13.02 3.37
CA ASP A 149 -8.33 12.81 3.30
C ASP A 149 -7.93 12.18 1.96
N ASN A 150 -8.68 11.19 1.50
CA ASN A 150 -8.46 10.55 0.20
C ASN A 150 -8.63 11.54 -0.95
N GLN A 151 -9.62 12.43 -0.88
CA GLN A 151 -9.83 13.47 -1.90
C GLN A 151 -8.71 14.52 -1.90
N LEU A 152 -8.18 14.90 -0.74
CA LEU A 152 -7.02 15.79 -0.65
C LEU A 152 -5.79 15.14 -1.28
N ALA A 153 -5.51 13.87 -0.96
CA ALA A 153 -4.39 13.13 -1.53
C ALA A 153 -4.51 12.97 -3.06
N LEU A 154 -5.72 12.72 -3.56
CA LEU A 154 -5.98 12.66 -5.00
C LEU A 154 -5.67 13.98 -5.70
N ARG A 155 -6.14 15.10 -5.16
CA ARG A 155 -5.87 16.45 -5.71
C ARG A 155 -4.39 16.79 -5.68
N ALA A 156 -3.68 16.45 -4.60
CA ALA A 156 -2.24 16.67 -4.51
C ALA A 156 -1.49 15.86 -5.57
N ALA A 157 -1.83 14.58 -5.78
CA ALA A 157 -1.26 13.77 -6.83
C ALA A 157 -1.51 14.36 -8.24
N GLU A 158 -2.71 14.88 -8.50
CA GLU A 158 -3.05 15.57 -9.75
C GLU A 158 -2.20 16.83 -9.95
N MET A 159 -2.03 17.65 -8.91
CA MET A 159 -1.19 18.86 -8.96
C MET A 159 0.27 18.53 -9.22
N MET A 160 0.78 17.45 -8.64
CA MET A 160 2.15 16.96 -8.84
C MET A 160 2.32 16.20 -10.17
N GLY A 161 1.23 15.88 -10.86
CA GLY A 161 1.24 15.05 -12.06
C GLY A 161 1.74 13.63 -11.82
N LEU A 162 1.51 13.07 -10.62
CA LEU A 162 1.94 11.72 -10.22
C LEU A 162 0.79 10.71 -10.35
N PRO A 163 1.11 9.41 -10.57
CA PRO A 163 0.12 8.36 -10.50
C PRO A 163 -0.35 8.17 -9.05
N THR A 164 -1.55 7.59 -8.91
CA THR A 164 -2.12 7.30 -7.60
C THR A 164 -2.08 5.80 -7.30
N LEU A 165 -1.92 5.46 -6.03
CA LEU A 165 -2.06 4.11 -5.52
C LEU A 165 -3.22 4.04 -4.51
N GLY A 166 -3.70 2.83 -4.27
CA GLY A 166 -4.72 2.56 -3.26
C GLY A 166 -4.43 1.27 -2.53
N GLY A 167 -4.50 1.31 -1.21
CA GLY A 167 -4.32 0.18 -0.32
C GLY A 167 -5.31 0.18 0.83
N SER A 168 -5.56 -1.00 1.40
CA SER A 168 -6.51 -1.12 2.52
C SER A 168 -5.96 -0.62 3.84
N ASP A 169 -4.64 -0.68 4.02
CA ASP A 169 -3.98 -0.41 5.30
C ASP A 169 -4.62 -1.23 6.43
N CYS A 170 -4.84 -2.53 6.13
CA CYS A 170 -5.70 -3.37 6.92
C CYS A 170 -5.04 -3.83 8.23
N HIS A 171 -5.78 -3.65 9.33
CA HIS A 171 -5.46 -4.17 10.65
C HIS A 171 -6.53 -5.18 11.14
N LYS A 172 -7.51 -5.47 10.29
CA LYS A 172 -8.61 -6.44 10.55
C LYS A 172 -9.05 -7.06 9.22
N THR A 173 -9.45 -8.32 9.23
CA THR A 173 -9.94 -9.04 8.04
C THR A 173 -11.05 -8.27 7.30
N ALA A 174 -11.94 -7.61 8.02
CA ALA A 174 -13.04 -6.84 7.43
C ALA A 174 -12.57 -5.59 6.66
N ALA A 175 -11.35 -5.10 6.89
CA ALA A 175 -10.79 -3.93 6.21
C ALA A 175 -10.07 -4.29 4.91
N VAL A 176 -9.63 -5.54 4.75
CA VAL A 176 -8.91 -6.03 3.56
C VAL A 176 -9.69 -5.68 2.30
N GLY A 177 -9.01 -5.04 1.35
CA GLY A 177 -9.56 -4.69 0.05
C GLY A 177 -10.54 -3.52 0.04
N ARG A 178 -10.62 -2.69 1.08
CA ARG A 178 -11.41 -1.43 1.03
C ARG A 178 -10.99 -0.54 -0.12
N CYS A 179 -9.69 -0.40 -0.31
CA CYS A 179 -9.07 0.28 -1.43
C CYS A 179 -8.09 -0.67 -2.11
N ALA A 180 -7.81 -0.41 -3.38
CA ALA A 180 -6.85 -1.15 -4.18
C ALA A 180 -6.30 -0.25 -5.29
N THR A 181 -5.25 -0.71 -5.94
CA THR A 181 -4.70 -0.09 -7.15
C THR A 181 -5.12 -0.89 -8.37
N ALA A 182 -5.69 -0.22 -9.36
CA ALA A 182 -6.00 -0.77 -10.67
C ALA A 182 -4.77 -0.64 -11.58
N PHE A 183 -4.24 -1.75 -12.07
CA PHE A 183 -3.16 -1.79 -13.05
C PHE A 183 -3.70 -2.11 -14.44
N LYS A 184 -3.25 -1.36 -15.45
CA LYS A 184 -3.68 -1.56 -16.85
C LYS A 184 -3.14 -2.86 -17.44
N ASN A 185 -1.94 -3.27 -17.02
CA ASN A 185 -1.26 -4.46 -17.47
C ASN A 185 -1.06 -5.45 -16.30
N PRO A 186 -0.88 -6.75 -16.61
CA PRO A 186 -0.57 -7.73 -15.57
C PRO A 186 0.74 -7.41 -14.86
N VAL A 187 0.73 -7.59 -13.54
CA VAL A 187 1.88 -7.48 -12.63
C VAL A 187 2.15 -8.88 -12.08
N SER A 188 3.31 -9.42 -12.35
CA SER A 188 3.69 -10.77 -11.91
C SER A 188 4.81 -10.78 -10.87
N CYS A 189 5.50 -9.64 -10.71
CA CYS A 189 6.60 -9.46 -9.78
C CYS A 189 6.76 -7.99 -9.41
N MET A 190 7.64 -7.70 -8.45
CA MET A 190 7.92 -6.34 -7.99
C MET A 190 8.49 -5.45 -9.13
N ALA A 191 9.26 -6.01 -10.05
CA ALA A 191 9.78 -5.24 -11.18
C ALA A 191 8.67 -4.74 -12.11
N ASP A 192 7.66 -5.58 -12.40
CA ASP A 192 6.48 -5.18 -13.18
C ASP A 192 5.68 -4.09 -12.46
N PHE A 193 5.51 -4.24 -11.14
CA PHE A 193 4.85 -3.25 -10.27
C PHE A 193 5.52 -1.89 -10.38
N ILE A 194 6.83 -1.83 -10.15
CA ILE A 194 7.63 -0.59 -10.23
C ILE A 194 7.55 0.04 -11.62
N ALA A 195 7.68 -0.78 -12.67
CA ALA A 195 7.60 -0.30 -14.03
C ALA A 195 6.22 0.33 -14.35
N ALA A 196 5.13 -0.31 -13.90
CA ALA A 196 3.77 0.20 -14.09
C ALA A 196 3.52 1.52 -13.33
N VAL A 197 4.03 1.65 -12.09
CA VAL A 197 3.93 2.91 -11.33
C VAL A 197 4.72 4.01 -12.03
N ARG A 198 5.98 3.78 -12.41
CA ARG A 198 6.82 4.74 -13.14
C ARG A 198 6.21 5.18 -14.47
N SER A 199 5.54 4.26 -15.17
CA SER A 199 4.86 4.53 -16.45
C SER A 199 3.47 5.13 -16.29
N ARG A 200 3.01 5.37 -15.06
CA ARG A 200 1.66 5.91 -14.75
C ARG A 200 0.53 5.02 -15.29
N GLU A 201 0.74 3.71 -15.29
CA GLU A 201 -0.23 2.72 -15.76
C GLU A 201 -1.03 2.10 -14.61
N CYS A 202 -1.22 2.86 -13.56
CA CYS A 202 -1.99 2.47 -12.37
C CYS A 202 -2.81 3.64 -11.82
N SER A 203 -3.82 3.31 -11.03
CA SER A 203 -4.63 4.30 -10.31
C SER A 203 -5.23 3.70 -9.03
N GLY A 204 -5.18 4.46 -7.94
CA GLY A 204 -5.86 4.12 -6.70
C GLY A 204 -7.37 4.25 -6.82
N VAL A 205 -8.09 3.34 -6.18
CA VAL A 205 -9.57 3.31 -6.19
C VAL A 205 -10.14 2.75 -4.90
N TYR A 206 -11.41 3.09 -4.59
CA TYR A 206 -12.24 2.24 -3.74
C TYR A 206 -12.55 0.95 -4.50
N PHE A 207 -12.17 -0.19 -3.94
CA PHE A 207 -12.22 -1.45 -4.68
C PHE A 207 -13.67 -1.91 -4.94
N PRO A 208 -14.08 -2.11 -6.19
CA PRO A 208 -15.46 -2.45 -6.53
C PRO A 208 -15.93 -3.77 -5.91
N GLY A 209 -15.06 -4.77 -5.79
CA GLY A 209 -15.38 -6.06 -5.17
C GLY A 209 -15.71 -5.93 -3.69
N TYR A 210 -15.02 -5.08 -2.96
CA TYR A 210 -15.35 -4.77 -1.57
C TYR A 210 -16.73 -4.09 -1.45
N LEU A 211 -16.99 -3.07 -2.27
CA LEU A 211 -18.27 -2.35 -2.28
C LEU A 211 -19.45 -3.27 -2.62
N GLN A 212 -19.25 -4.20 -3.55
CA GLN A 212 -20.26 -5.21 -3.91
C GLN A 212 -20.51 -6.17 -2.75
N ALA A 213 -19.48 -6.68 -2.09
CA ALA A 213 -19.61 -7.59 -0.95
C ALA A 213 -20.39 -6.95 0.22
N GLN A 214 -20.16 -5.65 0.48
CA GLN A 214 -20.89 -4.90 1.51
C GLN A 214 -22.39 -4.81 1.18
N ARG A 215 -22.77 -4.57 -0.07
CA ARG A 215 -24.18 -4.49 -0.51
C ARG A 215 -24.91 -5.82 -0.35
N VAL A 216 -24.26 -6.92 -0.68
CA VAL A 216 -24.83 -8.28 -0.53
C VAL A 216 -25.00 -8.64 0.95
N GLY A 217 -24.03 -8.33 1.79
CA GLY A 217 -24.08 -8.54 3.25
C GLY A 217 -25.23 -7.77 3.92
N VAL A 218 -25.47 -6.54 3.52
CA VAL A 218 -26.60 -5.72 4.02
C VAL A 218 -27.95 -6.31 3.63
N GLN A 219 -28.08 -6.89 2.43
CA GLN A 219 -29.33 -7.55 2.00
C GLN A 219 -29.60 -8.84 2.75
N SER A 220 -28.55 -9.58 3.15
CA SER A 220 -28.69 -10.84 3.91
C SER A 220 -29.06 -10.63 5.39
N THR A 221 -28.80 -9.47 5.96
CA THR A 221 -29.15 -9.13 7.35
C THR A 221 -30.53 -8.45 7.49
N ALA A 222 -31.17 -8.11 6.37
CA ALA A 222 -32.48 -7.46 6.33
C ALA A 222 -33.63 -8.44 5.99
N ALA A 223 -33.35 -9.73 5.90
CA ALA A 223 -34.29 -10.83 5.69
C ALA A 223 -34.39 -11.71 6.93
#